data_7375374d79af029a21342bb97ad95d72
#
_entry.id   7375374d79af029a21342bb97ad95d72
#
_cell.length_a   1.000
_cell.length_b   1.000
_cell.length_c   1.000
_cell.angle_alpha   90.00
_cell.angle_beta   90.00
_cell.angle_gamma   90.00
#
_symmetry.space_group_name_H-M   'P 1'
#
loop_
_entity.id
_entity.type
_entity.pdbx_description
1 polymer ?
#
loop_
_entity_poly.entity_id
_entity_poly.type
_entity_poly.pdbx_seq_one_letter_code
_entity_poly.pdbx_strand_id
1 'polypeptide(L)'
;MPDRRWGDGLHQAIEAKEKLQIRQKTETVAAITYQNFFLLYPKLSGMTGTGKTTEIEFEKIYNLSVEEIPTARPTQRKDLPDLIYKDQFSKWNAVAQACNKISSTGQPILIGTTTVEKSEMLAQLLNEYQLSYQILNAKPENVRRESEIVAQAGKKGSITIATNMAG
;
A
#
# COMPACT_ATOMS: atom_id res chain seq x y z
N MET A 1 -11.14 2.62 -15.20
CA MET A 1 -10.94 1.24 -14.75
C MET A 1 -10.97 0.35 -15.97
N PRO A 2 -9.86 -0.26 -16.35
CA PRO A 2 -9.85 -1.21 -17.44
C PRO A 2 -10.79 -2.38 -17.09
N ASP A 3 -11.39 -2.99 -18.12
CA ASP A 3 -12.27 -4.17 -18.04
C ASP A 3 -13.65 -4.00 -17.36
N ARG A 4 -14.05 -2.81 -16.93
CA ARG A 4 -15.45 -2.54 -16.59
C ARG A 4 -16.26 -2.32 -17.87
N ARG A 5 -17.32 -3.11 -18.04
CA ARG A 5 -18.22 -3.06 -19.19
C ARG A 5 -19.67 -2.83 -18.73
N TRP A 6 -20.43 -2.10 -19.55
CA TRP A 6 -21.88 -2.02 -19.36
C TRP A 6 -22.53 -3.35 -19.73
N GLY A 7 -23.55 -3.72 -18.97
CA GLY A 7 -24.32 -4.93 -19.21
C GLY A 7 -25.27 -4.82 -20.41
N ASP A 8 -26.03 -5.89 -20.62
CA ASP A 8 -27.18 -5.96 -21.56
C ASP A 8 -26.91 -5.53 -23.00
N GLY A 9 -25.68 -5.72 -23.49
CA GLY A 9 -25.29 -5.39 -24.84
C GLY A 9 -25.00 -3.92 -25.10
N LEU A 10 -25.19 -3.03 -24.12
CA LEU A 10 -24.95 -1.59 -24.28
C LEU A 10 -23.49 -1.30 -24.65
N HIS A 11 -22.54 -2.03 -24.06
CA HIS A 11 -21.13 -1.85 -24.37
C HIS A 11 -20.82 -2.14 -25.83
N GLN A 12 -21.32 -3.26 -26.36
CA GLN A 12 -21.18 -3.66 -27.76
C GLN A 12 -21.88 -2.69 -28.71
N ALA A 13 -23.03 -2.16 -28.28
CA ALA A 13 -23.74 -1.14 -29.08
C ALA A 13 -22.93 0.16 -29.22
N ILE A 14 -22.23 0.56 -28.14
CA ILE A 14 -21.34 1.73 -28.16
C ILE A 14 -20.09 1.43 -29.00
N GLU A 15 -19.47 0.25 -28.84
CA GLU A 15 -18.35 -0.17 -29.69
C GLU A 15 -18.71 -0.13 -31.17
N ALA A 16 -19.90 -0.64 -31.53
CA ALA A 16 -20.42 -0.60 -32.92
C ALA A 16 -20.64 0.83 -33.41
N LYS A 17 -21.26 1.69 -32.59
CA LYS A 17 -21.49 3.12 -32.91
C LYS A 17 -20.16 3.85 -33.15
N GLU A 18 -19.17 3.62 -32.35
CA GLU A 18 -17.84 4.24 -32.45
C GLU A 18 -16.92 3.52 -33.46
N LYS A 19 -17.44 2.53 -34.21
CA LYS A 19 -16.70 1.74 -35.22
C LYS A 19 -15.45 1.04 -34.65
N LEU A 20 -15.53 0.65 -33.40
CA LEU A 20 -14.49 -0.15 -32.72
C LEU A 20 -14.75 -1.65 -32.96
N GLN A 21 -13.72 -2.47 -32.81
CA GLN A 21 -13.89 -3.92 -32.87
C GLN A 21 -14.75 -4.39 -31.68
N ILE A 22 -15.88 -5.01 -32.01
CA ILE A 22 -16.81 -5.55 -31.01
C ILE A 22 -16.15 -6.74 -30.32
N ARG A 23 -16.03 -6.68 -29.00
CA ARG A 23 -15.47 -7.77 -28.20
C ARG A 23 -16.59 -8.75 -27.79
N GLN A 24 -16.21 -10.01 -27.64
CA GLN A 24 -17.14 -11.06 -27.19
C GLN A 24 -17.71 -10.73 -25.80
N LYS A 25 -19.00 -11.01 -25.64
CA LYS A 25 -19.67 -10.91 -24.33
C LYS A 25 -19.15 -12.02 -23.43
N THR A 26 -18.72 -11.67 -22.22
CA THR A 26 -18.44 -12.62 -21.16
C THR A 26 -19.60 -12.63 -20.18
N GLU A 27 -20.08 -13.79 -19.81
CA GLU A 27 -21.11 -13.99 -18.78
C GLU A 27 -20.50 -14.69 -17.56
N THR A 28 -20.83 -14.19 -16.36
CA THR A 28 -20.44 -14.89 -15.12
C THR A 28 -21.37 -16.09 -14.95
N VAL A 29 -20.83 -17.29 -15.13
CA VAL A 29 -21.59 -18.53 -15.02
C VAL A 29 -21.91 -18.87 -13.57
N ALA A 30 -20.97 -18.61 -12.66
CA ALA A 30 -21.12 -18.84 -11.22
C ALA A 30 -20.19 -17.93 -10.45
N ALA A 31 -20.51 -17.69 -9.19
CA ALA A 31 -19.67 -16.98 -8.24
C ALA A 31 -19.60 -17.76 -6.93
N ILE A 32 -18.46 -17.76 -6.30
CA ILE A 32 -18.22 -18.35 -4.97
C ILE A 32 -17.48 -17.33 -4.12
N THR A 33 -17.76 -17.32 -2.82
CA THR A 33 -16.98 -16.49 -1.88
C THR A 33 -15.61 -17.10 -1.64
N TYR A 34 -14.62 -16.29 -1.31
CA TYR A 34 -13.29 -16.79 -0.95
C TYR A 34 -13.33 -17.76 0.22
N GLN A 35 -14.20 -17.51 1.21
CA GLN A 35 -14.38 -18.41 2.35
C GLN A 35 -14.77 -19.81 1.87
N ASN A 36 -15.81 -19.92 1.07
CA ASN A 36 -16.27 -21.21 0.54
C ASN A 36 -15.27 -21.86 -0.41
N PHE A 37 -14.55 -21.03 -1.19
CA PHE A 37 -13.53 -21.55 -2.08
C PHE A 37 -12.38 -22.22 -1.31
N PHE A 38 -11.88 -21.59 -0.25
CA PHE A 38 -10.80 -22.17 0.55
C PHE A 38 -11.22 -23.40 1.35
N LEU A 39 -12.49 -23.52 1.72
CA LEU A 39 -13.02 -24.73 2.35
C LEU A 39 -13.02 -25.99 1.45
N LEU A 40 -12.83 -25.82 0.14
CA LEU A 40 -12.67 -26.95 -0.79
C LEU A 40 -11.32 -27.66 -0.64
N TYR A 41 -10.35 -27.06 -0.01
CA TYR A 41 -9.02 -27.64 0.16
C TYR A 41 -9.00 -28.54 1.41
N PRO A 42 -8.54 -29.81 1.30
CA PRO A 42 -8.47 -30.73 2.42
C PRO A 42 -7.41 -30.34 3.47
N LYS A 43 -6.45 -29.54 3.07
CA LYS A 43 -5.42 -28.95 3.96
C LYS A 43 -5.31 -27.47 3.63
N LEU A 44 -5.52 -26.63 4.62
CA LEU A 44 -5.44 -25.20 4.53
C LEU A 44 -4.49 -24.67 5.61
N SER A 45 -3.61 -23.78 5.24
CA SER A 45 -2.76 -23.02 6.16
C SER A 45 -2.43 -21.66 5.56
N GLY A 46 -2.06 -20.72 6.39
CA GLY A 46 -1.71 -19.36 5.95
C GLY A 46 -0.70 -18.73 6.90
N MET A 47 -0.17 -17.60 6.49
CA MET A 47 0.75 -16.78 7.30
C MET A 47 0.34 -15.32 7.20
N THR A 48 0.33 -14.64 8.34
CA THR A 48 0.03 -13.22 8.42
C THR A 48 0.73 -12.61 9.63
N GLY A 49 1.04 -11.34 9.57
CA GLY A 49 1.59 -10.59 10.72
C GLY A 49 0.53 -10.18 11.75
N THR A 50 -0.77 -10.38 11.50
CA THR A 50 -1.87 -9.86 12.33
C THR A 50 -2.95 -10.91 12.64
N GLY A 51 -2.68 -12.20 12.46
CA GLY A 51 -3.67 -13.27 12.58
C GLY A 51 -4.29 -13.41 13.97
N LYS A 52 -3.53 -13.13 15.04
CA LYS A 52 -3.99 -13.38 16.42
C LYS A 52 -5.23 -12.56 16.81
N THR A 53 -5.36 -11.35 16.29
CA THR A 53 -6.52 -10.48 16.54
C THR A 53 -7.83 -11.00 15.93
N THR A 54 -7.75 -11.88 14.93
CA THR A 54 -8.88 -12.46 14.20
C THR A 54 -8.96 -13.98 14.35
N GLU A 55 -8.31 -14.55 15.36
CA GLU A 55 -8.24 -15.99 15.61
C GLU A 55 -9.64 -16.65 15.68
N ILE A 56 -10.58 -16.00 16.37
CA ILE A 56 -11.96 -16.50 16.52
C ILE A 56 -12.65 -16.66 15.14
N GLU A 57 -12.37 -15.78 14.19
CA GLU A 57 -12.91 -15.86 12.84
C GLU A 57 -12.29 -17.03 12.07
N PHE A 58 -10.97 -17.20 12.14
CA PHE A 58 -10.28 -18.33 11.52
C PHE A 58 -10.77 -19.69 12.08
N GLU A 59 -10.99 -19.77 13.37
CA GLU A 59 -11.51 -20.97 14.00
C GLU A 59 -12.94 -21.28 13.52
N LYS A 60 -13.83 -20.27 13.50
CA LYS A 60 -15.24 -20.45 13.11
C LYS A 60 -15.42 -20.81 11.64
N ILE A 61 -14.65 -20.21 10.74
CA ILE A 61 -14.83 -20.38 9.30
C ILE A 61 -14.05 -21.58 8.78
N TYR A 62 -12.80 -21.73 9.21
CA TYR A 62 -11.86 -22.69 8.63
C TYR A 62 -11.42 -23.80 9.59
N ASN A 63 -11.84 -23.72 10.85
CA ASN A 63 -11.37 -24.60 11.94
C ASN A 63 -9.83 -24.57 12.06
N LEU A 64 -9.23 -23.38 11.95
CA LEU A 64 -7.80 -23.15 12.07
C LEU A 64 -7.47 -22.41 13.35
N SER A 65 -6.51 -22.93 14.12
CA SER A 65 -5.87 -22.22 15.24
C SER A 65 -4.78 -21.26 14.73
N VAL A 66 -4.57 -20.17 15.47
CA VAL A 66 -3.50 -19.22 15.18
C VAL A 66 -2.33 -19.41 16.15
N GLU A 67 -1.20 -19.85 15.61
CA GLU A 67 0.03 -20.05 16.37
C GLU A 67 0.99 -18.86 16.17
N GLU A 68 1.44 -18.26 17.26
CA GLU A 68 2.42 -17.19 17.22
C GLU A 68 3.83 -17.76 17.15
N ILE A 69 4.53 -17.49 16.04
CA ILE A 69 5.92 -17.86 15.88
C ILE A 69 6.79 -16.68 16.32
N PRO A 70 7.63 -16.85 17.37
CA PRO A 70 8.47 -15.76 17.86
C PRO A 70 9.48 -15.34 16.79
N THR A 71 9.84 -14.06 16.79
CA THR A 71 10.84 -13.50 15.87
C THR A 71 12.22 -14.10 16.15
N ALA A 72 13.02 -14.33 15.10
CA ALA A 72 14.39 -14.86 15.20
C ALA A 72 15.34 -13.94 16.00
N ARG A 73 15.02 -12.65 16.06
CA ARG A 73 15.77 -11.65 16.85
C ARG A 73 14.80 -10.82 17.67
N PRO A 74 15.20 -10.34 18.88
CA PRO A 74 14.36 -9.44 19.68
C PRO A 74 14.01 -8.18 18.89
N THR A 75 12.76 -7.75 19.01
CA THR A 75 12.29 -6.49 18.41
C THR A 75 12.97 -5.31 19.07
N GLN A 76 13.63 -4.47 18.26
CA GLN A 76 14.24 -3.22 18.70
C GLN A 76 13.36 -1.99 18.37
N ARG A 77 12.19 -2.20 17.79
CA ARG A 77 11.23 -1.14 17.47
C ARG A 77 10.78 -0.43 18.74
N LYS A 78 10.76 0.90 18.67
CA LYS A 78 10.21 1.78 19.71
C LYS A 78 9.12 2.63 19.06
N ASP A 79 7.90 2.43 19.51
CA ASP A 79 6.78 3.30 19.09
C ASP A 79 6.80 4.54 19.99
N LEU A 80 6.89 5.70 19.35
CA LEU A 80 6.87 6.99 20.04
C LEU A 80 5.42 7.49 20.13
N PRO A 81 5.10 8.32 21.15
CA PRO A 81 3.76 8.91 21.25
C PRO A 81 3.48 9.83 20.06
N ASP A 82 2.20 9.94 19.73
CA ASP A 82 1.73 10.82 18.66
C ASP A 82 2.00 12.29 18.99
N LEU A 83 2.44 13.03 17.96
CA LEU A 83 2.62 14.47 18.04
C LEU A 83 1.45 15.18 17.36
N ILE A 84 0.72 15.99 18.12
CA ILE A 84 -0.46 16.71 17.65
C ILE A 84 -0.07 18.14 17.31
N TYR A 85 -0.48 18.60 16.13
CA TYR A 85 -0.20 19.94 15.62
C TYR A 85 -1.48 20.72 15.40
N LYS A 86 -1.41 22.05 15.52
CA LYS A 86 -2.53 22.97 15.35
C LYS A 86 -3.13 22.92 13.94
N ASP A 87 -2.28 22.78 12.94
CA ASP A 87 -2.65 22.80 11.52
C ASP A 87 -1.71 21.91 10.68
N GLN A 88 -2.11 21.66 9.44
CA GLN A 88 -1.35 20.80 8.53
C GLN A 88 0.03 21.38 8.16
N PHE A 89 0.13 22.69 8.02
CA PHE A 89 1.39 23.34 7.66
C PHE A 89 2.42 23.15 8.77
N SER A 90 2.06 23.41 10.01
CA SER A 90 2.91 23.18 11.19
C SER A 90 3.35 21.72 11.29
N LYS A 91 2.43 20.77 11.02
CA LYS A 91 2.74 19.34 10.99
C LYS A 91 3.81 19.01 9.96
N TRP A 92 3.62 19.44 8.70
CA TRP A 92 4.54 19.09 7.63
C TRP A 92 5.91 19.75 7.78
N ASN A 93 5.97 20.98 8.29
CA ASN A 93 7.23 21.62 8.65
C ASN A 93 7.97 20.83 9.74
N ALA A 94 7.27 20.38 10.77
CA ALA A 94 7.87 19.56 11.82
C ALA A 94 8.40 18.22 11.27
N VAL A 95 7.68 17.60 10.34
CA VAL A 95 8.16 16.38 9.65
C VAL A 95 9.43 16.66 8.86
N ALA A 96 9.48 17.74 8.08
CA ALA A 96 10.67 18.11 7.30
C ALA A 96 11.89 18.42 8.20
N GLN A 97 11.67 19.13 9.30
CA GLN A 97 12.72 19.39 10.30
C GLN A 97 13.23 18.10 10.96
N ALA A 98 12.31 17.18 11.30
CA ALA A 98 12.69 15.87 11.85
C ALA A 98 13.51 15.06 10.84
N CYS A 99 13.11 15.07 9.56
CA CYS A 99 13.86 14.44 8.48
C CYS A 99 15.28 15.01 8.35
N ASN A 100 15.41 16.32 8.39
CA ASN A 100 16.73 16.97 8.32
C ASN A 100 17.63 16.55 9.50
N LYS A 101 17.08 16.53 10.72
CA LYS A 101 17.80 16.12 11.92
C LYS A 101 18.21 14.65 11.87
N ILE A 102 17.31 13.76 11.45
CA ILE A 102 17.58 12.30 11.42
C ILE A 102 18.51 11.96 10.26
N SER A 103 18.34 12.60 9.10
CA SER A 103 19.20 12.41 7.92
C SER A 103 20.68 12.67 8.25
N SER A 104 20.97 13.66 9.09
CA SER A 104 22.35 13.96 9.51
C SER A 104 23.03 12.81 10.28
N THR A 105 22.25 11.91 10.88
CA THR A 105 22.78 10.70 11.55
C THR A 105 23.04 9.55 10.57
N GLY A 106 22.55 9.68 9.34
CA GLY A 106 22.59 8.62 8.33
C GLY A 106 21.53 7.53 8.50
N GLN A 107 20.58 7.69 9.41
CA GLN A 107 19.47 6.76 9.56
C GLN A 107 18.54 6.85 8.37
N PRO A 108 18.11 5.72 7.73
CA PRO A 108 17.11 5.75 6.68
C PRO A 108 15.73 6.15 7.24
N ILE A 109 14.94 6.87 6.43
CA ILE A 109 13.66 7.44 6.83
C ILE A 109 12.58 6.97 5.85
N LEU A 110 11.48 6.44 6.38
CA LEU A 110 10.28 6.16 5.61
C LEU A 110 9.14 7.06 6.09
N ILE A 111 8.52 7.79 5.18
CA ILE A 111 7.42 8.72 5.49
C ILE A 111 6.17 8.24 4.79
N GLY A 112 5.12 7.89 5.55
CA GLY A 112 3.81 7.53 5.05
C GLY A 112 2.94 8.76 4.80
N THR A 113 2.33 8.86 3.62
CA THR A 113 1.34 9.88 3.29
C THR A 113 0.04 9.24 2.84
N THR A 114 -1.09 9.94 2.98
CA THR A 114 -2.43 9.42 2.65
C THR A 114 -2.85 9.71 1.22
N THR A 115 -2.25 10.70 0.55
CA THR A 115 -2.60 11.10 -0.81
C THR A 115 -1.36 11.48 -1.62
N VAL A 116 -1.49 11.46 -2.95
CA VAL A 116 -0.41 11.85 -3.86
C VAL A 116 -0.03 13.33 -3.66
N GLU A 117 -1.02 14.21 -3.50
CA GLU A 117 -0.80 15.65 -3.30
C GLU A 117 0.02 15.93 -2.03
N LYS A 118 -0.26 15.19 -0.93
CA LYS A 118 0.52 15.31 0.30
C LYS A 118 1.96 14.82 0.14
N SER A 119 2.17 13.79 -0.68
CA SER A 119 3.52 13.32 -0.98
C SER A 119 4.33 14.35 -1.75
N GLU A 120 3.70 15.04 -2.69
CA GLU A 120 4.33 16.10 -3.49
C GLU A 120 4.61 17.37 -2.68
N MET A 121 3.65 17.78 -1.84
CA MET A 121 3.85 18.91 -0.93
C MET A 121 5.03 18.67 0.03
N LEU A 122 5.12 17.46 0.60
CA LEU A 122 6.24 17.10 1.46
C LEU A 122 7.56 17.09 0.68
N ALA A 123 7.55 16.60 -0.55
CA ALA A 123 8.73 16.62 -1.43
C ALA A 123 9.24 18.02 -1.67
N GLN A 124 8.36 19.01 -1.88
CA GLN A 124 8.74 20.41 -2.01
C GLN A 124 9.40 20.93 -0.74
N LEU A 125 8.85 20.63 0.44
CA LEU A 125 9.46 21.03 1.71
C LEU A 125 10.83 20.38 1.93
N LEU A 126 11.01 19.11 1.57
CA LEU A 126 12.33 18.46 1.67
C LEU A 126 13.36 19.07 0.71
N ASN A 127 12.94 19.56 -0.47
CA ASN A 127 13.81 20.30 -1.39
C ASN A 127 14.33 21.62 -0.78
N GLU A 128 13.52 22.33 0.01
CA GLU A 128 13.95 23.52 0.73
C GLU A 128 15.09 23.23 1.70
N TYR A 129 15.07 22.04 2.30
CA TYR A 129 16.16 21.54 3.16
C TYR A 129 17.30 20.86 2.39
N GLN A 130 17.27 20.86 1.05
CA GLN A 130 18.27 20.23 0.17
C GLN A 130 18.47 18.73 0.47
N LEU A 131 17.41 18.04 0.89
CA LEU A 131 17.43 16.61 1.19
C LEU A 131 17.10 15.80 -0.06
N SER A 132 17.92 14.77 -0.36
CA SER A 132 17.61 13.79 -1.40
C SER A 132 16.56 12.80 -0.91
N TYR A 133 15.54 12.55 -1.72
CA TYR A 133 14.46 11.61 -1.41
C TYR A 133 14.03 10.83 -2.65
N GLN A 134 13.30 9.74 -2.41
CA GLN A 134 12.56 8.98 -3.43
C GLN A 134 11.05 9.04 -3.10
N ILE A 135 10.21 9.11 -4.14
CA ILE A 135 8.76 9.09 -3.98
C ILE A 135 8.20 7.79 -4.55
N LEU A 136 7.38 7.12 -3.75
CA LEU A 136 6.61 5.96 -4.13
C LEU A 136 5.11 6.31 -4.01
N ASN A 137 4.47 6.60 -5.13
CA ASN A 137 3.05 6.93 -5.22
C ASN A 137 2.43 6.32 -6.49
N ALA A 138 1.11 6.46 -6.64
CA ALA A 138 0.36 5.86 -7.74
C ALA A 138 0.59 6.51 -9.13
N LYS A 139 1.54 7.43 -9.29
CA LYS A 139 1.88 7.98 -10.61
C LYS A 139 2.56 6.91 -11.48
N PRO A 140 2.23 6.80 -12.79
CA PRO A 140 2.74 5.76 -13.67
C PRO A 140 4.28 5.67 -13.74
N GLU A 141 4.97 6.80 -13.63
CA GLU A 141 6.43 6.89 -13.60
C GLU A 141 7.05 6.25 -12.35
N ASN A 142 6.39 6.41 -11.19
CA ASN A 142 6.85 5.83 -9.92
C ASN A 142 6.50 4.35 -9.80
N VAL A 143 5.33 3.94 -10.30
CA VAL A 143 4.91 2.53 -10.32
C VAL A 143 5.90 1.66 -11.12
N ARG A 144 6.41 2.17 -12.25
CA ARG A 144 7.40 1.44 -13.06
C ARG A 144 8.75 1.24 -12.34
N ARG A 145 9.08 2.11 -11.39
CA ARG A 145 10.33 2.09 -10.63
C ARG A 145 10.17 1.59 -9.19
N GLU A 146 8.99 1.09 -8.85
CA GLU A 146 8.66 0.67 -7.48
C GLU A 146 9.70 -0.27 -6.87
N SER A 147 10.02 -1.36 -7.56
CA SER A 147 11.00 -2.34 -7.09
C SER A 147 12.39 -1.73 -6.86
N GLU A 148 12.81 -0.80 -7.72
CA GLU A 148 14.07 -0.08 -7.58
C GLU A 148 14.08 0.82 -6.34
N ILE A 149 12.99 1.58 -6.15
CA ILE A 149 12.81 2.50 -5.00
C ILE A 149 12.81 1.71 -3.70
N VAL A 150 12.04 0.61 -3.64
CA VAL A 150 11.95 -0.26 -2.46
C VAL A 150 13.32 -0.85 -2.11
N ALA A 151 14.08 -1.31 -3.09
CA ALA A 151 15.43 -1.86 -2.89
C ALA A 151 16.42 -0.83 -2.31
N GLN A 152 16.16 0.48 -2.50
CA GLN A 152 17.01 1.56 -1.98
C GLN A 152 16.53 2.11 -0.64
N ALA A 153 15.27 1.89 -0.25
CA ALA A 153 14.63 2.55 0.90
C ALA A 153 15.35 2.33 2.25
N GLY A 154 15.96 1.18 2.45
CA GLY A 154 16.70 0.85 3.68
C GLY A 154 18.18 1.25 3.71
N LYS A 155 18.70 1.87 2.66
CA LYS A 155 20.11 2.27 2.60
C LYS A 155 20.40 3.46 3.51
N LYS A 156 21.64 3.53 4.02
CA LYS A 156 22.08 4.61 4.90
C LYS A 156 21.80 5.99 4.28
N GLY A 157 21.09 6.84 5.02
CA GLY A 157 20.77 8.21 4.62
C GLY A 157 19.65 8.33 3.57
N SER A 158 19.00 7.23 3.16
CA SER A 158 17.88 7.30 2.21
C SER A 158 16.62 7.87 2.87
N ILE A 159 15.89 8.70 2.15
CA ILE A 159 14.57 9.18 2.54
C ILE A 159 13.58 8.70 1.49
N THR A 160 12.55 7.98 1.91
CA THR A 160 11.50 7.47 1.02
C THR A 160 10.15 8.00 1.47
N ILE A 161 9.44 8.67 0.58
CA ILE A 161 8.05 9.11 0.79
C ILE A 161 7.16 8.08 0.12
N ALA A 162 6.34 7.36 0.88
CA ALA A 162 5.39 6.39 0.35
C ALA A 162 3.96 6.86 0.59
N THR A 163 3.14 6.84 -0.46
CA THR A 163 1.70 7.00 -0.32
C THR A 163 1.09 5.64 -0.02
N ASN A 164 0.07 5.59 0.84
CA ASN A 164 -0.67 4.37 1.10
C ASN A 164 -1.28 3.90 -0.22
N MET A 165 -0.58 3.00 -0.87
CA MET A 165 -1.05 2.33 -2.08
C MET A 165 -1.99 1.23 -1.61
N ALA A 166 -3.29 1.41 -1.84
CA ALA A 166 -4.24 0.34 -1.69
C ALA A 166 -3.85 -0.77 -2.69
N GLY A 167 -3.14 -1.75 -2.20
CA GLY A 167 -2.76 -2.96 -2.90
C GLY A 167 -3.27 -4.14 -2.13
#